data_f4e3b1d39bfb9c846f62414f67393724
#
_entry.id   f4e3b1d39bfb9c846f62414f67393724
#
_cell.length_a   1.000
_cell.length_b   1.000
_cell.length_c   1.000
_cell.angle_alpha   90.00
_cell.angle_beta   90.00
_cell.angle_gamma   90.00
#
_symmetry.space_group_name_H-M   'P 1'
#
loop_
_entity.id
_entity.type
_entity.pdbx_description
1 polymer ?
#
loop_
_entity_poly.entity_id
_entity_poly.type
_entity_poly.pdbx_seq_one_letter_code
_entity_poly.pdbx_strand_id
1 'polypeptide(L)'
;MKKNIRIKLTFSDNSPSDGNDDLQQIFKDALEGKDEPDSDVSEFVTDAEFCDGERCDLIYKESSELGMGDSSIKVTWLREDPCVITIMRTGDVETVMAFEPGRRHITAYSMPEMSFELCTHTLKAENTFTGECGGEIYLDYIIEIRGGFAGRRKMKIEVLPTC
;
A
#
# COMPACT_ATOMS: atom_id res chain seq x y z
N MET A 1 6.70 -5.61 -21.70
CA MET A 1 7.68 -4.57 -22.07
C MET A 1 8.14 -3.85 -20.82
N LYS A 2 9.42 -3.79 -20.62
CA LYS A 2 10.05 -3.31 -19.40
C LYS A 2 10.47 -1.85 -19.54
N LYS A 3 10.13 -1.01 -18.57
CA LYS A 3 10.33 0.43 -18.66
C LYS A 3 10.84 0.97 -17.32
N ASN A 4 11.86 1.82 -17.37
CA ASN A 4 12.32 2.52 -16.16
C ASN A 4 11.57 3.83 -16.03
N ILE A 5 10.99 4.05 -14.85
CA ILE A 5 10.20 5.23 -14.56
C ILE A 5 10.60 5.79 -13.20
N ARG A 6 10.15 7.00 -12.92
CA ARG A 6 10.32 7.62 -11.62
C ARG A 6 8.96 7.79 -10.98
N ILE A 7 8.84 7.36 -9.74
CA ILE A 7 7.57 7.36 -9.02
C ILE A 7 7.65 8.18 -7.75
N LYS A 8 6.51 8.70 -7.36
CA LYS A 8 6.31 9.37 -6.07
C LYS A 8 5.35 8.54 -5.25
N LEU A 9 5.78 8.17 -4.06
CA LEU A 9 4.98 7.44 -3.09
C LEU A 9 4.52 8.42 -2.02
N THR A 10 3.23 8.42 -1.75
CA THR A 10 2.63 9.23 -0.69
C THR A 10 1.94 8.30 0.29
N PHE A 11 2.33 8.37 1.55
CA PHE A 11 1.73 7.58 2.61
C PHE A 11 1.08 8.51 3.63
N SER A 12 -0.12 8.13 4.06
CA SER A 12 -0.83 8.82 5.12
C SER A 12 -1.22 7.77 6.15
N ASP A 13 -0.64 7.84 7.33
CA ASP A 13 -0.88 6.90 8.41
C ASP A 13 -1.73 7.54 9.49
N ASN A 14 -2.74 6.82 9.92
CA ASN A 14 -3.57 7.20 11.05
C ASN A 14 -3.54 6.08 12.08
N SER A 15 -2.74 6.28 13.12
CA SER A 15 -2.64 5.33 14.22
C SER A 15 -3.70 5.63 15.26
N PRO A 16 -4.26 4.59 15.92
CA PRO A 16 -5.23 4.84 16.98
C PRO A 16 -4.58 5.60 18.12
N SER A 17 -5.11 6.77 18.44
CA SER A 17 -4.74 7.49 19.65
C SER A 17 -5.56 6.92 20.81
N ASP A 18 -4.86 6.34 21.79
CA ASP A 18 -5.41 5.94 23.07
C ASP A 18 -6.52 4.86 23.12
N GLY A 19 -6.55 3.96 22.15
CA GLY A 19 -7.24 2.69 22.30
C GLY A 19 -8.78 2.68 22.41
N ASN A 20 -9.41 3.80 22.14
CA ASN A 20 -10.86 3.91 22.30
C ASN A 20 -11.64 4.07 21.00
N ASP A 21 -10.96 4.03 19.86
CA ASP A 21 -11.68 4.14 18.60
C ASP A 21 -12.29 2.78 18.26
N ASP A 22 -13.62 2.75 18.26
CA ASP A 22 -14.36 1.57 17.85
C ASP A 22 -14.10 1.35 16.35
N LEU A 23 -13.70 0.14 16.02
CA LEU A 23 -13.44 -0.27 14.63
C LEU A 23 -14.64 0.02 13.73
N GLN A 24 -15.86 -0.18 14.24
CA GLN A 24 -17.09 0.09 13.49
C GLN A 24 -17.25 1.56 13.17
N GLN A 25 -16.84 2.43 14.08
CA GLN A 25 -16.90 3.89 13.83
C GLN A 25 -15.91 4.31 12.75
N ILE A 26 -14.72 3.71 12.75
CA ILE A 26 -13.70 3.98 11.74
C ILE A 26 -14.20 3.57 10.36
N PHE A 27 -14.83 2.41 10.23
CA PHE A 27 -15.42 1.95 8.98
C PHE A 27 -16.53 2.88 8.52
N LYS A 28 -17.39 3.30 9.43
CA LYS A 28 -18.49 4.19 9.13
C LYS A 28 -18.00 5.54 8.62
N ASP A 29 -17.01 6.11 9.28
CA ASP A 29 -16.42 7.39 8.86
C ASP A 29 -15.77 7.29 7.49
N ALA A 30 -15.10 6.17 7.20
CA ALA A 30 -14.50 5.93 5.89
C ALA A 30 -15.54 5.83 4.79
N LEU A 31 -16.66 5.13 5.06
CA LEU A 31 -17.74 4.98 4.09
C LEU A 31 -18.49 6.29 3.84
N GLU A 32 -18.56 7.17 4.83
CA GLU A 32 -19.18 8.48 4.72
C GLU A 32 -18.26 9.53 4.07
N GLY A 33 -17.01 9.16 3.76
CA GLY A 33 -16.08 10.06 3.10
C GLY A 33 -15.52 11.15 4.01
N LYS A 34 -15.54 10.95 5.31
CA LYS A 34 -14.96 11.89 6.25
C LYS A 34 -13.45 11.75 6.27
N ASP A 35 -12.75 12.80 5.89
CA ASP A 35 -11.30 12.86 6.01
C ASP A 35 -10.93 13.21 7.45
N GLU A 36 -10.04 12.42 8.03
CA GLU A 36 -9.51 12.73 9.34
C GLU A 36 -8.38 13.76 9.20
N PRO A 37 -8.43 14.87 9.96
CA PRO A 37 -7.54 15.99 9.73
C PRO A 37 -6.11 15.84 10.23
N ASP A 38 -5.77 14.77 10.94
CA ASP A 38 -4.47 14.62 11.62
C ASP A 38 -3.69 13.40 11.17
N SER A 39 -3.61 13.15 9.86
CA SER A 39 -2.78 12.07 9.35
C SER A 39 -1.36 12.58 9.07
N ASP A 40 -0.36 11.83 9.55
CA ASP A 40 1.02 12.08 9.17
C ASP A 40 1.22 11.68 7.70
N VAL A 41 1.63 12.64 6.90
CA VAL A 41 1.86 12.42 5.47
C VAL A 41 3.35 12.35 5.20
N SER A 42 3.79 11.28 4.56
CA SER A 42 5.17 11.11 4.12
C SER A 42 5.22 10.97 2.61
N GLU A 43 6.16 11.66 1.97
CA GLU A 43 6.38 11.59 0.53
C GLU A 43 7.77 11.07 0.24
N PHE A 44 7.87 10.26 -0.80
CA PHE A 44 9.11 9.60 -1.15
C PHE A 44 9.19 9.45 -2.68
N VAL A 45 10.34 9.78 -3.27
CA VAL A 45 10.56 9.69 -4.71
C VAL A 45 11.67 8.67 -4.97
N THR A 46 11.42 7.73 -5.87
CA THR A 46 12.39 6.70 -6.22
C THR A 46 12.25 6.28 -7.68
N ASP A 47 13.30 5.64 -8.18
CA ASP A 47 13.26 5.01 -9.48
C ASP A 47 12.59 3.65 -9.36
N ALA A 48 11.83 3.27 -10.39
CA ALA A 48 11.11 2.02 -10.42
C ALA A 48 11.17 1.40 -11.81
N GLU A 49 10.96 0.10 -11.84
CA GLU A 49 10.89 -0.66 -13.06
C GLU A 49 9.44 -1.13 -13.25
N PHE A 50 8.88 -0.81 -14.39
CA PHE A 50 7.49 -1.18 -14.70
C PHE A 50 7.46 -2.16 -15.87
N CYS A 51 6.80 -3.29 -15.66
CA CYS A 51 6.57 -4.29 -16.70
C CYS A 51 5.09 -4.30 -17.04
N ASP A 52 4.77 -3.96 -18.29
CA ASP A 52 3.40 -3.94 -18.79
C ASP A 52 3.10 -5.24 -19.54
N GLY A 53 1.95 -5.84 -19.28
CA GLY A 53 1.51 -7.09 -19.87
C GLY A 53 0.13 -7.47 -19.38
N GLU A 54 -0.27 -8.72 -19.53
CA GLU A 54 -1.52 -9.22 -18.92
C GLU A 54 -1.44 -9.12 -17.40
N ARG A 55 -0.25 -9.34 -16.86
CA ARG A 55 0.11 -9.04 -15.47
C ARG A 55 1.06 -7.87 -15.49
N CYS A 56 0.75 -6.85 -14.72
CA CYS A 56 1.60 -5.67 -14.58
C CYS A 56 2.37 -5.76 -13.27
N ASP A 57 3.66 -5.46 -13.34
CA ASP A 57 4.55 -5.47 -12.18
C ASP A 57 5.27 -4.12 -12.06
N LEU A 58 5.23 -3.55 -10.86
CA LEU A 58 5.98 -2.34 -10.52
C LEU A 58 6.96 -2.70 -9.42
N ILE A 59 8.25 -2.54 -9.67
CA ILE A 59 9.32 -2.94 -8.75
C ILE A 59 10.16 -1.73 -8.37
N TYR A 60 10.32 -1.51 -7.07
CA TYR A 60 11.18 -0.44 -6.56
C TYR A 60 11.82 -0.89 -5.25
N LYS A 61 12.87 -0.17 -4.85
CA LYS A 61 13.56 -0.44 -3.59
C LYS A 61 13.23 0.63 -2.57
N GLU A 62 12.96 0.21 -1.34
CA GLU A 62 12.86 1.12 -0.22
C GLU A 62 14.26 1.40 0.30
N SER A 63 14.54 2.67 0.58
CA SER A 63 15.82 3.06 1.16
C SER A 63 15.80 2.88 2.67
N SER A 64 16.99 2.73 3.25
CA SER A 64 17.16 2.66 4.69
C SER A 64 16.68 3.92 5.43
N GLU A 65 16.47 5.02 4.70
CA GLU A 65 15.95 6.27 5.26
C GLU A 65 14.54 6.14 5.83
N LEU A 66 13.77 5.15 5.36
CA LEU A 66 12.44 4.86 5.89
C LEU A 66 12.45 4.00 7.16
N GLY A 67 13.63 3.61 7.63
CA GLY A 67 13.78 2.85 8.88
C GLY A 67 13.41 1.38 8.79
N MET A 68 13.16 0.88 7.58
CA MET A 68 12.73 -0.51 7.35
C MET A 68 13.83 -1.40 6.76
N GLY A 69 15.06 -0.91 6.69
CA GLY A 69 16.17 -1.62 6.05
C GLY A 69 16.05 -1.62 4.52
N ASP A 70 16.95 -2.34 3.87
CA ASP A 70 16.92 -2.48 2.41
C ASP A 70 15.90 -3.54 2.02
N SER A 71 14.81 -3.11 1.42
CA SER A 71 13.73 -3.99 0.98
C SER A 71 13.38 -3.71 -0.48
N SER A 72 13.03 -4.76 -1.19
CA SER A 72 12.49 -4.67 -2.55
C SER A 72 10.98 -4.83 -2.49
N ILE A 73 10.28 -3.94 -3.17
CA ILE A 73 8.82 -3.92 -3.22
C ILE A 73 8.38 -4.24 -4.63
N LYS A 74 7.44 -5.17 -4.75
CA LYS A 74 6.82 -5.53 -6.02
C LYS A 74 5.31 -5.35 -5.89
N VAL A 75 4.76 -4.46 -6.70
CA VAL A 75 3.31 -4.23 -6.79
C VAL A 75 2.82 -4.91 -8.06
N THR A 76 1.85 -5.78 -7.93
CA THR A 76 1.36 -6.62 -9.04
C THR A 76 -0.15 -6.51 -9.17
N TRP A 77 -0.64 -6.44 -10.39
CA TRP A 77 -2.08 -6.51 -10.68
C TRP A 77 -2.29 -7.11 -12.07
N LEU A 78 -3.49 -7.61 -12.30
CA LEU A 78 -3.90 -8.09 -13.61
C LEU A 78 -4.56 -6.96 -14.39
N ARG A 79 -4.26 -6.85 -15.66
CA ARG A 79 -4.84 -5.81 -16.52
C ARG A 79 -6.37 -5.92 -16.58
N GLU A 80 -6.89 -7.13 -16.52
CA GLU A 80 -8.33 -7.38 -16.52
C GLU A 80 -9.02 -6.96 -15.24
N ASP A 81 -8.28 -6.88 -14.13
CA ASP A 81 -8.83 -6.54 -12.82
C ASP A 81 -7.84 -5.67 -12.04
N PRO A 82 -7.64 -4.44 -12.50
CA PRO A 82 -6.57 -3.59 -11.96
C PRO A 82 -6.77 -3.15 -10.51
N CYS A 83 -7.99 -3.27 -9.99
CA CYS A 83 -8.27 -2.89 -8.60
C CYS A 83 -7.94 -3.98 -7.59
N VAL A 84 -7.58 -5.17 -8.04
CA VAL A 84 -7.05 -6.22 -7.16
C VAL A 84 -5.54 -6.15 -7.23
N ILE A 85 -4.93 -5.68 -6.14
CA ILE A 85 -3.51 -5.34 -6.11
C ILE A 85 -2.81 -6.17 -5.04
N THR A 86 -1.66 -6.73 -5.39
CA THR A 86 -0.81 -7.46 -4.45
C THR A 86 0.50 -6.71 -4.28
N ILE A 87 0.90 -6.48 -3.03
CA ILE A 87 2.18 -5.85 -2.71
C ILE A 87 3.04 -6.87 -1.97
N MET A 88 4.19 -7.20 -2.55
CA MET A 88 5.14 -8.14 -1.98
C MET A 88 6.39 -7.38 -1.55
N ARG A 89 6.79 -7.56 -0.30
CA ARG A 89 8.04 -7.02 0.22
C ARG A 89 9.00 -8.16 0.49
N THR A 90 10.24 -8.02 0.02
CA THR A 90 11.31 -8.97 0.26
C THR A 90 12.54 -8.23 0.80
N GLY A 91 13.30 -8.88 1.67
CA GLY A 91 14.44 -8.28 2.33
C GLY A 91 14.44 -8.64 3.82
N ASP A 92 14.78 -7.68 4.67
CA ASP A 92 14.79 -7.88 6.12
C ASP A 92 13.38 -8.15 6.67
N VAL A 93 12.37 -7.58 6.05
CA VAL A 93 10.97 -7.84 6.36
C VAL A 93 10.32 -8.44 5.14
N GLU A 94 9.70 -9.60 5.30
CA GLU A 94 8.99 -10.27 4.21
C GLU A 94 7.48 -10.25 4.47
N THR A 95 6.71 -9.76 3.51
CA THR A 95 5.26 -9.77 3.62
C THR A 95 4.62 -9.77 2.23
N VAL A 96 3.42 -10.34 2.16
CA VAL A 96 2.59 -10.30 0.97
C VAL A 96 1.23 -9.76 1.41
N MET A 97 0.83 -8.62 0.87
CA MET A 97 -0.44 -7.99 1.19
C MET A 97 -1.30 -7.93 -0.06
N ALA A 98 -2.53 -8.39 0.05
CA ALA A 98 -3.50 -8.34 -1.03
C ALA A 98 -4.57 -7.29 -0.74
N PHE A 99 -4.92 -6.50 -1.75
CA PHE A 99 -5.90 -5.43 -1.65
C PHE A 99 -6.99 -5.66 -2.68
N GLU A 100 -8.20 -5.81 -2.21
CA GLU A 100 -9.38 -5.96 -3.05
C GLU A 100 -10.52 -5.16 -2.40
N PRO A 101 -11.16 -4.22 -3.12
CA PRO A 101 -12.16 -3.34 -2.53
C PRO A 101 -13.25 -4.11 -1.79
N GLY A 102 -13.49 -3.72 -0.53
CA GLY A 102 -14.52 -4.32 0.31
C GLY A 102 -14.18 -5.69 0.88
N ARG A 103 -12.94 -6.17 0.70
CA ARG A 103 -12.54 -7.49 1.19
C ARG A 103 -11.43 -7.44 2.23
N ARG A 104 -11.37 -8.49 3.03
CA ARG A 104 -10.32 -8.71 4.03
C ARG A 104 -9.41 -9.83 3.57
N HIS A 105 -8.12 -9.64 3.72
CA HIS A 105 -7.12 -10.65 3.42
C HIS A 105 -6.21 -10.83 4.64
N ILE A 106 -5.94 -12.08 4.98
CA ILE A 106 -5.03 -12.42 6.06
C ILE A 106 -3.72 -12.86 5.45
N THR A 107 -2.61 -12.30 5.95
CA THR A 107 -1.29 -12.65 5.48
C THR A 107 -0.33 -12.84 6.66
N ALA A 108 0.74 -13.59 6.44
CA ALA A 108 1.81 -13.74 7.40
C ALA A 108 2.82 -12.61 7.22
N TYR A 109 3.14 -11.92 8.30
CA TYR A 109 4.16 -10.90 8.32
C TYR A 109 5.38 -11.48 9.03
N SER A 110 6.46 -11.68 8.28
CA SER A 110 7.66 -12.34 8.79
C SER A 110 8.82 -11.37 8.95
N MET A 111 9.36 -11.33 10.16
CA MET A 111 10.59 -10.61 10.48
C MET A 111 11.61 -11.61 11.03
N PRO A 112 12.91 -11.28 11.05
CA PRO A 112 13.92 -12.22 11.53
C PRO A 112 13.69 -12.77 12.94
N GLU A 113 13.04 -12.00 13.80
CA GLU A 113 12.85 -12.36 15.20
C GLU A 113 11.43 -12.82 15.54
N MET A 114 10.44 -12.56 14.68
CA MET A 114 9.07 -12.93 14.94
C MET A 114 8.23 -12.96 13.69
N SER A 115 7.14 -13.71 13.74
CA SER A 115 6.11 -13.68 12.71
C SER A 115 4.74 -13.58 13.35
N PHE A 116 3.81 -12.92 12.66
CA PHE A 116 2.43 -12.79 13.12
C PHE A 116 1.48 -12.68 11.94
N GLU A 117 0.20 -12.86 12.20
CA GLU A 117 -0.83 -12.68 11.19
C GLU A 117 -1.25 -11.22 11.12
N LEU A 118 -1.34 -10.71 9.91
CA LEU A 118 -1.78 -9.35 9.62
C LEU A 118 -3.01 -9.44 8.75
N CYS A 119 -4.06 -8.75 9.14
CA CYS A 119 -5.29 -8.67 8.35
C CYS A 119 -5.38 -7.29 7.72
N THR A 120 -5.58 -7.28 6.41
CA THR A 120 -5.77 -6.05 5.64
C THR A 120 -7.21 -5.98 5.18
N HIS A 121 -7.91 -4.91 5.57
CA HIS A 121 -9.26 -4.65 5.10
C HIS A 121 -9.23 -3.46 4.16
N THR A 122 -9.45 -3.71 2.88
CA THR A 122 -9.37 -2.69 1.84
C THR A 122 -10.68 -1.93 1.76
N LEU A 123 -10.62 -0.63 2.02
CA LEU A 123 -11.76 0.27 1.90
C LEU A 123 -11.89 0.78 0.48
N LYS A 124 -10.77 1.10 -0.16
CA LYS A 124 -10.74 1.66 -1.50
C LYS A 124 -9.47 1.24 -2.23
N ALA A 125 -9.62 0.83 -3.47
CA ALA A 125 -8.49 0.54 -4.36
C ALA A 125 -8.82 1.08 -5.74
N GLU A 126 -7.98 1.98 -6.23
CA GLU A 126 -8.12 2.59 -7.55
C GLU A 126 -6.79 2.46 -8.28
N ASN A 127 -6.83 2.10 -9.54
CA ASN A 127 -5.63 1.90 -10.32
C ASN A 127 -5.82 2.40 -11.74
N THR A 128 -5.20 3.54 -12.06
CA THR A 128 -5.12 4.09 -13.40
C THR A 128 -3.67 4.10 -13.91
N PHE A 129 -2.81 3.31 -13.29
CA PHE A 129 -1.37 3.28 -13.55
C PHE A 129 -1.07 2.67 -14.92
N THR A 130 -0.40 3.42 -15.78
CA THR A 130 -0.04 2.99 -17.13
C THR A 130 1.47 3.03 -17.39
N GLY A 131 2.24 3.44 -16.39
CA GLY A 131 3.68 3.70 -16.56
C GLY A 131 3.98 5.05 -17.20
N GLU A 132 2.96 5.84 -17.48
CA GLU A 132 3.08 7.18 -18.02
C GLU A 132 2.58 8.22 -17.01
N CYS A 133 3.04 9.45 -17.19
CA CYS A 133 2.63 10.55 -16.32
C CYS A 133 1.11 10.72 -16.28
N GLY A 134 0.56 10.91 -15.08
CA GLY A 134 -0.89 11.06 -14.86
C GLY A 134 -1.59 9.82 -14.36
N GLY A 135 -0.97 8.65 -14.48
CA GLY A 135 -1.52 7.43 -13.90
C GLY A 135 -1.13 7.27 -12.44
N GLU A 136 -2.01 6.65 -11.65
CA GLU A 136 -1.75 6.46 -10.23
C GLU A 136 -2.42 5.20 -9.67
N ILE A 137 -1.86 4.69 -8.59
CA ILE A 137 -2.46 3.66 -7.75
C ILE A 137 -2.82 4.31 -6.42
N TYR A 138 -4.05 4.12 -5.98
CA TYR A 138 -4.52 4.63 -4.69
C TYR A 138 -5.12 3.50 -3.87
N LEU A 139 -4.64 3.35 -2.64
CA LEU A 139 -5.11 2.34 -1.69
C LEU A 139 -5.48 3.00 -0.37
N ASP A 140 -6.64 2.63 0.16
CA ASP A 140 -7.10 3.04 1.48
C ASP A 140 -7.52 1.79 2.22
N TYR A 141 -6.83 1.47 3.30
CA TYR A 141 -7.03 0.20 3.98
C TYR A 141 -6.78 0.31 5.49
N ILE A 142 -7.37 -0.64 6.20
CA ILE A 142 -7.21 -0.79 7.64
C ILE A 142 -6.36 -2.02 7.91
N ILE A 143 -5.42 -1.90 8.82
CA ILE A 143 -4.58 -2.99 9.28
C ILE A 143 -5.06 -3.44 10.64
N GLU A 144 -5.30 -4.75 10.78
CA GLU A 144 -5.61 -5.39 12.04
C GLU A 144 -4.50 -6.39 12.36
N ILE A 145 -4.04 -6.38 13.60
CA ILE A 145 -3.05 -7.33 14.10
C ILE A 145 -3.69 -8.09 15.24
N ARG A 146 -3.73 -9.43 15.14
CA ARG A 146 -4.31 -10.30 16.16
C ARG A 146 -5.76 -9.94 16.52
N GLY A 147 -6.54 -9.54 15.49
CA GLY A 147 -7.94 -9.17 15.67
C GLY A 147 -8.18 -7.76 16.22
N GLY A 148 -7.11 -6.99 16.48
CA GLY A 148 -7.21 -5.63 16.97
C GLY A 148 -6.83 -4.62 15.91
N PHE A 149 -7.43 -3.43 15.97
CA PHE A 149 -7.12 -2.34 15.06
C PHE A 149 -5.69 -1.83 15.30
N ALA A 150 -4.87 -1.85 14.25
CA ALA A 150 -3.50 -1.36 14.32
C ALA A 150 -3.32 -0.01 13.64
N GLY A 151 -4.11 0.30 12.61
CA GLY A 151 -4.05 1.58 11.94
C GLY A 151 -4.81 1.60 10.62
N ARG A 152 -5.02 2.79 10.11
CA ARG A 152 -5.53 3.03 8.76
C ARG A 152 -4.43 3.71 7.96
N ARG A 153 -4.20 3.21 6.75
CA ARG A 153 -3.18 3.75 5.86
C ARG A 153 -3.78 4.07 4.51
N LYS A 154 -3.38 5.21 3.96
CA LYS A 154 -3.64 5.58 2.58
C LYS A 154 -2.31 5.60 1.86
N MET A 155 -2.24 4.97 0.70
CA MET A 155 -1.04 4.93 -0.12
C MET A 155 -1.35 5.36 -1.53
N LYS A 156 -0.51 6.22 -2.09
CA LYS A 156 -0.65 6.70 -3.46
C LYS A 156 0.69 6.55 -4.18
N ILE A 157 0.65 5.95 -5.36
CA ILE A 157 1.84 5.82 -6.21
C ILE A 157 1.55 6.56 -7.51
N GLU A 158 2.35 7.58 -7.81
CA GLU A 158 2.20 8.41 -9.00
C GLU A 158 3.44 8.29 -9.88
N VAL A 159 3.25 8.32 -11.18
CA VAL A 159 4.35 8.42 -12.14
C VAL A 159 4.73 9.89 -12.30
N LEU A 160 6.00 10.21 -12.09
CA LEU A 160 6.50 11.56 -12.27
C LEU A 160 6.85 11.82 -13.74
N PRO A 161 6.69 13.07 -14.20
CA PRO A 161 7.07 13.42 -15.55
C PRO A 161 8.56 13.23 -15.77
N THR A 162 8.92 12.64 -16.90
CA THR A 162 10.32 12.57 -17.35
C THR A 162 10.60 13.80 -18.21
N CYS A 163 11.49 14.62 -17.72
CA CYS A 163 11.94 15.77 -18.50
C CYS A 163 13.20 15.45 -19.28
#